data_68f18efb1c0fb3b1d3b890cfa8738c2f
#
_entry.id   68f18efb1c0fb3b1d3b890cfa8738c2f
#
_cell.length_a   1.000
_cell.length_b   1.000
_cell.length_c   1.000
_cell.angle_alpha   90.00
_cell.angle_beta   90.00
_cell.angle_gamma   90.00
#
_symmetry.space_group_name_H-M   'P 1'
#
loop_
_entity.id
_entity.type
_entity.pdbx_description
1 polymer ?
#
loop_
_entity_poly.entity_id
_entity_poly.type
_entity_poly.pdbx_seq_one_letter_code
_entity_poly.pdbx_strand_id
1 'polypeptide(L)'
;MAVSTRKSATERRDEILEAALVEFAAHGLDGGSIDAVAKAVGISQPYVYRLFGTKKQLFIATIERCMRGTLEMFHTASAGLKGEDALHAIGEAYVERVASDPTYLHSQMQAYAACDDSEIREVVRRGYGELVEYVERVSGMPAEDVSHFFAKGMLLNVIASMDLLEADEGWAQRLIEGCRKDV
;
A
#
# COMPACT_ATOMS: atom_id res chain seq x y z
N MET A 1 20.93 -1.43 -34.57
CA MET A 1 19.56 -0.87 -34.52
C MET A 1 18.77 -1.71 -33.53
N ALA A 2 18.47 -1.18 -32.34
CA ALA A 2 17.66 -1.90 -31.35
C ALA A 2 16.20 -1.89 -31.83
N VAL A 3 15.63 -3.07 -32.02
CA VAL A 3 14.20 -3.25 -32.29
C VAL A 3 13.46 -2.84 -31.02
N SER A 4 12.86 -1.65 -31.04
CA SER A 4 11.91 -1.23 -30.00
C SER A 4 10.71 -2.15 -30.09
N THR A 5 10.70 -3.18 -29.23
CA THR A 5 9.54 -4.07 -29.05
C THR A 5 8.37 -3.22 -28.58
N ARG A 6 7.33 -3.11 -29.38
CA ARG A 6 6.11 -2.37 -29.03
C ARG A 6 5.47 -3.06 -27.83
N LYS A 7 5.54 -2.42 -26.66
CA LYS A 7 4.95 -2.93 -25.41
C LYS A 7 3.45 -3.18 -25.60
N SER A 8 2.96 -4.25 -24.96
CA SER A 8 1.53 -4.57 -24.94
C SER A 8 0.73 -3.47 -24.19
N ALA A 9 -0.57 -3.43 -24.38
CA ALA A 9 -1.44 -2.50 -23.67
C ALA A 9 -1.42 -2.74 -22.15
N THR A 10 -1.29 -4.01 -21.73
CA THR A 10 -1.17 -4.40 -20.31
C THR A 10 0.14 -3.91 -19.70
N GLU A 11 1.28 -4.19 -20.33
CA GLU A 11 2.58 -3.70 -19.87
C GLU A 11 2.61 -2.18 -19.75
N ARG A 12 2.00 -1.48 -20.71
CA ARG A 12 1.92 -0.03 -20.67
C ARG A 12 1.02 0.49 -19.54
N ARG A 13 -0.08 -0.21 -19.25
CA ARG A 13 -0.96 0.12 -18.14
C ARG A 13 -0.23 -0.05 -16.79
N ASP A 14 0.54 -1.12 -16.64
CA ASP A 14 1.31 -1.38 -15.43
C ASP A 14 2.40 -0.33 -15.19
N GLU A 15 3.14 0.08 -16.23
CA GLU A 15 4.12 1.17 -16.14
C GLU A 15 3.49 2.50 -15.70
N ILE A 16 2.31 2.82 -16.24
CA ILE A 16 1.60 4.04 -15.81
C ILE A 16 1.18 3.94 -14.35
N LEU A 17 0.70 2.79 -13.89
CA LEU A 17 0.30 2.60 -12.50
C LEU A 17 1.49 2.69 -11.54
N GLU A 18 2.67 2.20 -11.93
CA GLU A 18 3.89 2.37 -11.13
C GLU A 18 4.32 3.84 -11.02
N ALA A 19 4.36 4.55 -12.14
CA ALA A 19 4.67 5.98 -12.13
C ALA A 19 3.61 6.80 -11.35
N ALA A 20 2.34 6.43 -11.46
CA ALA A 20 1.24 7.06 -10.74
C ALA A 20 1.33 6.78 -9.23
N LEU A 21 1.77 5.57 -8.83
CA LEU A 21 1.99 5.25 -7.43
C LEU A 21 3.01 6.19 -6.79
N VAL A 22 4.15 6.40 -7.46
CA VAL A 22 5.20 7.32 -6.98
C VAL A 22 4.67 8.75 -6.89
N GLU A 23 3.99 9.22 -7.91
CA GLU A 23 3.45 10.59 -7.98
C GLU A 23 2.40 10.83 -6.89
N PHE A 24 1.44 9.93 -6.74
CA PHE A 24 0.38 10.07 -5.75
C PHE A 24 0.82 9.78 -4.32
N ALA A 25 1.82 8.93 -4.10
CA ALA A 25 2.42 8.75 -2.79
C ALA A 25 3.04 10.05 -2.27
N ALA A 26 3.70 10.81 -3.15
CA ALA A 26 4.34 12.07 -2.80
C ALA A 26 3.38 13.26 -2.64
N HIS A 27 2.32 13.32 -3.47
CA HIS A 27 1.51 14.54 -3.63
C HIS A 27 0.01 14.36 -3.34
N GLY A 28 -0.46 13.14 -3.09
CA GLY A 28 -1.87 12.82 -2.92
C GLY A 28 -2.68 12.98 -4.21
N LEU A 29 -4.01 12.82 -4.09
CA LEU A 29 -4.92 12.99 -5.22
C LEU A 29 -4.89 14.42 -5.76
N ASP A 30 -5.01 15.42 -4.89
CA ASP A 30 -5.16 16.82 -5.31
C ASP A 30 -3.88 17.38 -5.90
N GLY A 31 -2.73 17.12 -5.26
CA GLY A 31 -1.42 17.60 -5.69
C GLY A 31 -0.80 16.82 -6.85
N GLY A 32 -1.21 15.58 -7.08
CA GLY A 32 -0.65 14.72 -8.12
C GLY A 32 -0.88 15.21 -9.55
N SER A 33 0.11 15.03 -10.41
CA SER A 33 0.16 15.53 -11.78
C SER A 33 0.15 14.41 -12.82
N ILE A 34 -0.90 14.35 -13.65
CA ILE A 34 -0.95 13.40 -14.78
C ILE A 34 0.14 13.69 -15.84
N ASP A 35 0.55 14.93 -15.96
CA ASP A 35 1.66 15.30 -16.85
C ASP A 35 3.00 14.72 -16.34
N ALA A 36 3.24 14.76 -15.01
CA ALA A 36 4.41 14.14 -14.39
C ALA A 36 4.41 12.63 -14.61
N VAL A 37 3.28 11.95 -14.37
CA VAL A 37 3.12 10.51 -14.65
C VAL A 37 3.41 10.19 -16.12
N ALA A 38 2.83 10.95 -17.06
CA ALA A 38 3.03 10.75 -18.50
C ALA A 38 4.50 10.91 -18.90
N LYS A 39 5.18 11.94 -18.37
CA LYS A 39 6.60 12.19 -18.60
C LYS A 39 7.49 11.08 -18.07
N ALA A 40 7.20 10.57 -16.88
CA ALA A 40 7.97 9.48 -16.26
C ALA A 40 7.97 8.20 -17.12
N VAL A 41 6.87 7.94 -17.85
CA VAL A 41 6.71 6.75 -18.72
C VAL A 41 7.05 7.04 -20.20
N GLY A 42 7.35 8.29 -20.53
CA GLY A 42 7.67 8.70 -21.90
C GLY A 42 6.48 8.64 -22.87
N ILE A 43 5.28 9.03 -22.41
CA ILE A 43 4.04 9.05 -23.19
C ILE A 43 3.36 10.42 -23.09
N SER A 44 2.30 10.63 -23.87
CA SER A 44 1.52 11.86 -23.78
C SER A 44 0.44 11.79 -22.69
N GLN A 45 0.17 12.91 -22.03
CA GLN A 45 -0.91 13.04 -21.05
C GLN A 45 -2.29 12.62 -21.62
N PRO A 46 -2.69 12.98 -22.86
CA PRO A 46 -3.94 12.49 -23.46
C PRO A 46 -4.02 10.96 -23.56
N TYR A 47 -2.87 10.28 -23.69
CA TYR A 47 -2.84 8.82 -23.72
C TYR A 47 -3.18 8.23 -22.35
N VAL A 48 -2.70 8.83 -21.25
CA VAL A 48 -3.06 8.43 -19.88
C VAL A 48 -4.56 8.58 -19.67
N TYR A 49 -5.14 9.72 -20.04
CA TYR A 49 -6.59 9.95 -19.95
C TYR A 49 -7.41 8.96 -20.79
N ARG A 50 -6.91 8.58 -21.97
CA ARG A 50 -7.59 7.55 -22.79
C ARG A 50 -7.65 6.19 -22.12
N LEU A 51 -6.64 5.83 -21.31
CA LEU A 51 -6.57 4.53 -20.63
C LEU A 51 -7.31 4.50 -19.29
N PHE A 52 -7.34 5.61 -18.57
CA PHE A 52 -7.84 5.66 -17.21
C PHE A 52 -9.06 6.59 -17.02
N GLY A 53 -9.36 7.45 -17.99
CA GLY A 53 -10.48 8.37 -17.93
C GLY A 53 -10.14 9.69 -17.21
N THR A 54 -10.05 9.66 -15.87
CA THR A 54 -9.80 10.86 -15.05
C THR A 54 -8.60 10.66 -14.12
N LYS A 55 -8.09 11.76 -13.53
CA LYS A 55 -7.06 11.69 -12.49
C LYS A 55 -7.53 10.83 -11.30
N LYS A 56 -8.79 11.02 -10.86
CA LYS A 56 -9.37 10.22 -9.79
C LYS A 56 -9.42 8.73 -10.12
N GLN A 57 -9.81 8.37 -11.33
CA GLN A 57 -9.85 6.97 -11.76
C GLN A 57 -8.44 6.34 -11.84
N LEU A 58 -7.43 7.11 -12.24
CA LEU A 58 -6.05 6.65 -12.16
C LEU A 58 -5.60 6.45 -10.71
N PHE A 59 -5.94 7.38 -9.80
CA PHE A 59 -5.67 7.26 -8.37
C PHE A 59 -6.33 6.02 -7.77
N ILE A 60 -7.61 5.78 -8.07
CA ILE A 60 -8.35 4.58 -7.65
C ILE A 60 -7.65 3.30 -8.15
N ALA A 61 -7.28 3.25 -9.42
CA ALA A 61 -6.58 2.09 -9.98
C ALA A 61 -5.22 1.84 -9.29
N THR A 62 -4.55 2.91 -8.85
CA THR A 62 -3.30 2.83 -8.08
C THR A 62 -3.55 2.26 -6.68
N ILE A 63 -4.62 2.68 -5.99
CA ILE A 63 -5.03 2.13 -4.69
C ILE A 63 -5.37 0.63 -4.83
N GLU A 64 -6.18 0.25 -5.81
CA GLU A 64 -6.55 -1.16 -6.06
C GLU A 64 -5.31 -2.04 -6.30
N ARG A 65 -4.32 -1.54 -7.05
CA ARG A 65 -3.05 -2.23 -7.25
C ARG A 65 -2.27 -2.39 -5.94
N CYS A 66 -2.19 -1.33 -5.12
CA CYS A 66 -1.50 -1.34 -3.83
C CYS A 66 -2.15 -2.36 -2.87
N MET A 67 -3.48 -2.32 -2.70
CA MET A 67 -4.22 -3.24 -1.83
C MET A 67 -4.06 -4.69 -2.28
N ARG A 68 -4.14 -4.97 -3.57
CA ARG A 68 -3.91 -6.30 -4.14
C ARG A 68 -2.50 -6.79 -3.86
N GLY A 69 -1.47 -5.94 -4.05
CA GLY A 69 -0.08 -6.28 -3.74
C GLY A 69 0.14 -6.58 -2.26
N THR A 70 -0.57 -5.88 -1.36
CA THR A 70 -0.57 -6.17 0.08
C THR A 70 -1.19 -7.55 0.36
N LEU A 71 -2.32 -7.85 -0.24
CA LEU A 71 -2.98 -9.16 -0.10
C LEU A 71 -2.11 -10.30 -0.63
N GLU A 72 -1.48 -10.12 -1.78
CA GLU A 72 -0.53 -11.09 -2.37
C GLU A 72 0.69 -11.31 -1.45
N MET A 73 1.19 -10.25 -0.83
CA MET A 73 2.26 -10.36 0.18
C MET A 73 1.79 -11.17 1.39
N PHE A 74 0.59 -10.93 1.92
CA PHE A 74 0.01 -11.72 3.03
C PHE A 74 -0.10 -13.19 2.66
N HIS A 75 -0.62 -13.49 1.46
CA HIS A 75 -0.71 -14.86 0.94
C HIS A 75 0.65 -15.53 0.86
N THR A 76 1.66 -14.83 0.37
CA THR A 76 3.02 -15.36 0.19
C THR A 76 3.68 -15.62 1.54
N ALA A 77 3.60 -14.67 2.47
CA ALA A 77 4.21 -14.75 3.77
C ALA A 77 3.63 -15.90 4.62
N SER A 78 2.31 -16.09 4.58
CA SER A 78 1.63 -17.12 5.36
C SER A 78 1.41 -18.45 4.64
N ALA A 79 2.08 -18.68 3.48
CA ALA A 79 1.90 -19.90 2.71
C ALA A 79 2.24 -21.16 3.51
N GLY A 80 1.24 -22.03 3.72
CA GLY A 80 1.38 -23.25 4.51
C GLY A 80 1.32 -23.07 6.02
N LEU A 81 1.19 -21.84 6.52
CA LEU A 81 1.08 -21.49 7.95
C LEU A 81 -0.39 -21.27 8.34
N LYS A 82 -0.66 -21.35 9.65
CA LYS A 82 -1.96 -21.05 10.27
C LYS A 82 -1.77 -20.50 11.68
N GLY A 83 -2.85 -19.95 12.26
CA GLY A 83 -2.82 -19.47 13.64
C GLY A 83 -1.83 -18.34 13.84
N GLU A 84 -1.18 -18.33 15.01
CA GLU A 84 -0.17 -17.34 15.39
C GLU A 84 1.03 -17.31 14.45
N ASP A 85 1.48 -18.46 13.92
CA ASP A 85 2.60 -18.52 12.98
C ASP A 85 2.29 -17.75 11.69
N ALA A 86 1.05 -17.83 11.21
CA ALA A 86 0.62 -17.07 10.02
C ALA A 86 0.58 -15.56 10.30
N LEU A 87 0.05 -15.14 11.47
CA LEU A 87 0.04 -13.72 11.86
C LEU A 87 1.46 -13.17 12.01
N HIS A 88 2.35 -13.92 12.65
CA HIS A 88 3.73 -13.53 12.81
C HIS A 88 4.43 -13.31 11.45
N ALA A 89 4.33 -14.31 10.56
CA ALA A 89 4.93 -14.23 9.22
C ALA A 89 4.38 -13.05 8.38
N ILE A 90 3.06 -12.80 8.44
CA ILE A 90 2.45 -11.64 7.79
C ILE A 90 2.98 -10.33 8.39
N GLY A 91 3.07 -10.27 9.72
CA GLY A 91 3.58 -9.10 10.44
C GLY A 91 5.03 -8.77 10.07
N GLU A 92 5.92 -9.78 10.04
CA GLU A 92 7.31 -9.60 9.63
C GLU A 92 7.43 -9.10 8.18
N ALA A 93 6.69 -9.72 7.25
CA ALA A 93 6.68 -9.29 5.84
C ALA A 93 6.15 -7.85 5.68
N TYR A 94 5.17 -7.45 6.50
CA TYR A 94 4.64 -6.10 6.49
C TYR A 94 5.67 -5.09 7.02
N VAL A 95 6.35 -5.40 8.13
CA VAL A 95 7.43 -4.56 8.69
C VAL A 95 8.55 -4.36 7.66
N GLU A 96 9.01 -5.44 7.02
CA GLU A 96 10.04 -5.39 5.98
C GLU A 96 9.58 -4.51 4.80
N ARG A 97 8.34 -4.67 4.34
CA ARG A 97 7.78 -3.88 3.24
C ARG A 97 7.72 -2.39 3.57
N VAL A 98 7.20 -2.03 4.74
CA VAL A 98 7.08 -0.64 5.17
C VAL A 98 8.45 0.02 5.37
N ALA A 99 9.43 -0.72 5.89
CA ALA A 99 10.78 -0.23 6.10
C ALA A 99 11.56 -0.05 4.79
N SER A 100 11.34 -0.93 3.80
CA SER A 100 12.11 -0.93 2.54
C SER A 100 11.50 -0.08 1.43
N ASP A 101 10.20 0.27 1.51
CA ASP A 101 9.47 0.97 0.46
C ASP A 101 8.64 2.15 1.00
N PRO A 102 9.24 3.33 1.15
CA PRO A 102 8.52 4.54 1.57
C PRO A 102 7.36 4.92 0.64
N THR A 103 7.46 4.60 -0.65
CA THR A 103 6.38 4.86 -1.63
C THR A 103 5.14 4.03 -1.29
N TYR A 104 5.33 2.77 -0.92
CA TYR A 104 4.24 1.90 -0.49
C TYR A 104 3.55 2.45 0.76
N LEU A 105 4.31 2.82 1.79
CA LEU A 105 3.79 3.42 3.02
C LEU A 105 3.00 4.70 2.75
N HIS A 106 3.59 5.65 2.02
CA HIS A 106 2.94 6.91 1.71
C HIS A 106 1.68 6.71 0.87
N SER A 107 1.67 5.76 -0.08
CA SER A 107 0.49 5.48 -0.88
C SER A 107 -0.70 5.01 -0.05
N GLN A 108 -0.47 4.22 1.01
CA GLN A 108 -1.51 3.83 1.95
C GLN A 108 -2.06 5.04 2.73
N MET A 109 -1.17 5.89 3.24
CA MET A 109 -1.57 7.10 3.97
C MET A 109 -2.41 8.03 3.08
N GLN A 110 -2.01 8.23 1.82
CA GLN A 110 -2.78 9.04 0.85
C GLN A 110 -4.13 8.40 0.51
N ALA A 111 -4.23 7.08 0.44
CA ALA A 111 -5.50 6.40 0.22
C ALA A 111 -6.48 6.64 1.38
N TYR A 112 -6.01 6.56 2.63
CA TYR A 112 -6.85 6.83 3.81
C TYR A 112 -7.25 8.30 3.91
N ALA A 113 -6.33 9.22 3.63
CA ALA A 113 -6.58 10.65 3.63
C ALA A 113 -7.62 11.10 2.58
N ALA A 114 -7.74 10.37 1.47
CA ALA A 114 -8.70 10.66 0.39
C ALA A 114 -10.09 10.01 0.60
N CYS A 115 -10.35 9.38 1.74
CA CYS A 115 -11.63 8.69 2.03
C CYS A 115 -12.82 9.64 2.34
N ASP A 116 -12.65 10.94 2.26
CA ASP A 116 -13.76 11.91 2.20
C ASP A 116 -14.54 11.77 0.87
N ASP A 117 -13.88 11.43 -0.25
CA ASP A 117 -14.52 11.00 -1.49
C ASP A 117 -15.18 9.63 -1.34
N SER A 118 -16.48 9.53 -1.64
CA SER A 118 -17.27 8.30 -1.43
C SER A 118 -16.83 7.12 -2.30
N GLU A 119 -16.39 7.38 -3.53
CA GLU A 119 -15.96 6.36 -4.48
C GLU A 119 -14.60 5.78 -4.05
N ILE A 120 -13.68 6.65 -3.62
CA ILE A 120 -12.38 6.22 -3.07
C ILE A 120 -12.58 5.43 -1.79
N ARG A 121 -13.42 5.93 -0.87
CA ARG A 121 -13.75 5.25 0.38
C ARG A 121 -14.30 3.84 0.16
N GLU A 122 -15.16 3.65 -0.84
CA GLU A 122 -15.69 2.32 -1.18
C GLU A 122 -14.58 1.36 -1.63
N VAL A 123 -13.67 1.83 -2.47
CA VAL A 123 -12.53 1.03 -2.94
C VAL A 123 -11.58 0.67 -1.80
N VAL A 124 -11.25 1.65 -0.95
CA VAL A 124 -10.39 1.42 0.23
C VAL A 124 -11.04 0.44 1.20
N ARG A 125 -12.34 0.61 1.51
CA ARG A 125 -13.08 -0.32 2.38
C ARG A 125 -13.09 -1.74 1.85
N ARG A 126 -13.33 -1.92 0.55
CA ARG A 126 -13.32 -3.24 -0.08
C ARG A 126 -11.93 -3.88 0.05
N GLY A 127 -10.87 -3.19 -0.38
CA GLY A 127 -9.52 -3.73 -0.30
C GLY A 127 -9.06 -4.03 1.12
N TYR A 128 -9.38 -3.14 2.08
CA TYR A 128 -9.06 -3.37 3.49
C TYR A 128 -9.86 -4.54 4.07
N GLY A 129 -11.14 -4.67 3.69
CA GLY A 129 -11.98 -5.80 4.08
C GLY A 129 -11.41 -7.14 3.60
N GLU A 130 -10.91 -7.22 2.36
CA GLU A 130 -10.25 -8.41 1.83
C GLU A 130 -9.00 -8.81 2.65
N LEU A 131 -8.23 -7.84 3.15
CA LEU A 131 -7.09 -8.10 4.03
C LEU A 131 -7.56 -8.66 5.39
N VAL A 132 -8.57 -8.04 6.00
CA VAL A 132 -9.13 -8.50 7.29
C VAL A 132 -9.68 -9.91 7.17
N GLU A 133 -10.55 -10.17 6.19
CA GLU A 133 -11.14 -11.49 5.94
C GLU A 133 -10.07 -12.57 5.66
N TYR A 134 -8.99 -12.18 4.99
CA TYR A 134 -7.87 -13.10 4.78
C TYR A 134 -7.19 -13.46 6.09
N VAL A 135 -6.84 -12.46 6.90
CA VAL A 135 -6.17 -12.65 8.20
C VAL A 135 -7.05 -13.47 9.14
N GLU A 136 -8.35 -13.16 9.26
CA GLU A 136 -9.31 -13.95 10.03
C GLU A 136 -9.31 -15.43 9.62
N ARG A 137 -9.36 -15.67 8.32
CA ARG A 137 -9.43 -17.03 7.77
C ARG A 137 -8.14 -17.83 7.99
N VAL A 138 -6.95 -17.22 7.79
CA VAL A 138 -5.68 -17.93 7.88
C VAL A 138 -5.24 -18.14 9.33
N SER A 139 -5.53 -17.19 10.20
CA SER A 139 -5.19 -17.27 11.62
C SER A 139 -6.22 -18.07 12.43
N GLY A 140 -7.51 -17.97 12.09
CA GLY A 140 -8.58 -18.51 12.93
C GLY A 140 -8.65 -17.88 14.32
N MET A 141 -8.03 -16.72 14.51
CA MET A 141 -7.96 -16.02 15.79
C MET A 141 -9.27 -15.29 16.10
N PRO A 142 -9.57 -15.03 17.38
CA PRO A 142 -10.69 -14.19 17.78
C PRO A 142 -10.61 -12.78 17.17
N ALA A 143 -11.76 -12.14 16.98
CA ALA A 143 -11.84 -10.80 16.40
C ALA A 143 -11.01 -9.74 17.17
N GLU A 144 -10.84 -9.91 18.47
CA GLU A 144 -9.99 -9.04 19.31
C GLU A 144 -8.53 -9.11 18.89
N ASP A 145 -7.98 -10.30 18.69
CA ASP A 145 -6.59 -10.50 18.28
C ASP A 145 -6.34 -9.98 16.85
N VAL A 146 -7.29 -10.24 15.93
CA VAL A 146 -7.24 -9.68 14.58
C VAL A 146 -7.26 -8.15 14.63
N SER A 147 -8.11 -7.55 15.47
CA SER A 147 -8.15 -6.10 15.67
C SER A 147 -6.83 -5.55 16.20
N HIS A 148 -6.22 -6.21 17.18
CA HIS A 148 -4.90 -5.84 17.71
C HIS A 148 -3.80 -5.95 16.64
N PHE A 149 -3.82 -6.98 15.81
CA PHE A 149 -2.90 -7.15 14.70
C PHE A 149 -2.95 -5.94 13.74
N PHE A 150 -4.14 -5.54 13.31
CA PHE A 150 -4.30 -4.37 12.43
C PHE A 150 -3.98 -3.04 13.13
N ALA A 151 -4.31 -2.89 14.41
CA ALA A 151 -3.95 -1.71 15.20
C ALA A 151 -2.42 -1.56 15.29
N LYS A 152 -1.71 -2.66 15.50
CA LYS A 152 -0.24 -2.70 15.50
C LYS A 152 0.34 -2.35 14.14
N GLY A 153 -0.21 -2.89 13.04
CA GLY A 153 0.18 -2.53 11.68
C GLY A 153 0.02 -1.03 11.41
N MET A 154 -1.07 -0.41 11.90
CA MET A 154 -1.26 1.04 11.77
C MET A 154 -0.25 1.83 12.62
N LEU A 155 0.08 1.37 13.83
CA LEU A 155 1.12 1.99 14.65
C LEU A 155 2.49 1.91 13.97
N LEU A 156 2.82 0.81 13.32
CA LEU A 156 4.05 0.67 12.51
C LEU A 156 4.10 1.68 11.38
N ASN A 157 2.97 1.95 10.70
CA ASN A 157 2.90 3.00 9.68
C ASN A 157 3.23 4.39 10.26
N VAL A 158 2.71 4.70 11.43
CA VAL A 158 3.01 5.96 12.13
C VAL A 158 4.48 6.04 12.51
N ILE A 159 5.05 4.98 13.09
CA ILE A 159 6.47 4.89 13.46
C ILE A 159 7.36 5.12 12.23
N ALA A 160 7.06 4.45 11.13
CA ALA A 160 7.84 4.57 9.90
C ALA A 160 7.65 5.94 9.21
N SER A 161 6.42 6.49 9.19
CA SER A 161 6.16 7.80 8.58
C SER A 161 6.87 8.96 9.29
N MET A 162 7.14 8.82 10.60
CA MET A 162 7.86 9.80 11.40
C MET A 162 9.35 9.49 11.58
N ASP A 163 9.84 8.42 10.94
CA ASP A 163 11.23 7.96 11.06
C ASP A 163 11.68 7.74 12.52
N LEU A 164 10.76 7.22 13.35
CA LEU A 164 11.01 7.09 14.79
C LEU A 164 12.10 6.07 15.15
N LEU A 165 12.50 5.20 14.22
CA LEU A 165 13.61 4.26 14.45
C LEU A 165 14.95 4.98 14.59
N GLU A 166 15.10 6.14 13.95
CA GLU A 166 16.30 6.99 14.00
C GLU A 166 16.17 8.11 15.05
N ALA A 167 15.04 8.18 15.77
CA ALA A 167 14.76 9.22 16.73
C ALA A 167 15.43 8.96 18.09
N ASP A 168 16.11 9.97 18.65
CA ASP A 168 16.79 9.88 19.94
C ASP A 168 15.86 10.13 21.15
N GLU A 169 14.59 10.49 20.90
CA GLU A 169 13.64 10.82 21.95
C GLU A 169 13.22 9.58 22.76
N GLY A 170 13.38 9.64 24.06
CA GLY A 170 13.08 8.51 24.94
C GLY A 170 11.61 8.02 24.89
N TRP A 171 10.65 8.88 24.49
CA TRP A 171 9.27 8.45 24.27
C TRP A 171 9.12 7.57 23.03
N ALA A 172 9.86 7.88 21.96
CA ALA A 172 9.84 7.11 20.72
C ALA A 172 10.39 5.70 20.97
N GLN A 173 11.49 5.59 21.70
CA GLN A 173 12.09 4.31 22.08
C GLN A 173 11.11 3.46 22.89
N ARG A 174 10.42 4.03 23.92
CA ARG A 174 9.40 3.30 24.69
C ARG A 174 8.22 2.83 23.84
N LEU A 175 7.78 3.64 22.87
CA LEU A 175 6.70 3.28 21.96
C LEU A 175 7.10 2.08 21.08
N ILE A 176 8.32 2.10 20.54
CA ILE A 176 8.86 1.01 19.70
C ILE A 176 9.06 -0.27 20.52
N GLU A 177 9.59 -0.17 21.75
CA GLU A 177 9.75 -1.31 22.63
C GLU A 177 8.40 -1.96 22.97
N GLY A 178 7.37 -1.16 23.24
CA GLY A 178 6.00 -1.64 23.47
C GLY A 178 5.45 -2.38 22.24
N CYS A 179 5.67 -1.82 21.05
CA CYS A 179 5.24 -2.45 19.80
C CYS A 179 5.93 -3.79 19.51
N ARG A 180 7.14 -4.04 20.01
CA ARG A 180 7.91 -5.28 19.82
C ARG A 180 7.54 -6.40 20.77
N LYS A 181 7.04 -6.07 21.98
CA LYS A 181 6.80 -7.07 23.05
C LYS A 181 5.59 -7.97 22.82
N ASP A 182 4.69 -7.58 21.96
CA ASP A 182 3.45 -8.30 21.66
C ASP A 182 3.51 -9.08 20.33
N VAL A 183 4.72 -9.46 19.91
CA VAL A 183 4.99 -10.30 18.72
C VAL A 183 5.38 -11.70 19.15
#